data_e8a7d8f4dac0495ec111cc54d8deb0f0
#
_entry.id   e8a7d8f4dac0495ec111cc54d8deb0f0
#
_cell.length_a   1.000
_cell.length_b   1.000
_cell.length_c   1.000
_cell.angle_alpha   90.00
_cell.angle_beta   90.00
_cell.angle_gamma   90.00
#
_symmetry.space_group_name_H-M   'P 1'
#
loop_
_entity.id
_entity.type
_entity.pdbx_description
1 polymer ?
#
loop_
_entity_poly.entity_id
_entity_poly.type
_entity_poly.pdbx_seq_one_letter_code
_entity_poly.pdbx_strand_id
1 'polypeptide(L)'
;MSSDQELLTLLNNRISKTTKLIKEKQADALVIFNQANYRFLTNFSGEEAELILTANGDRVLLSDSRFKDQIRHQTPGEMKVVMQTMDVIKEIAGQLKQLDVKTVLVEGEFISATQFEALKQACPDLYFILNAELVETVRNIKDELELETLQRAIDISAQSFKEILPLIEPGVSERAIGAKLDYLFKMNGGDGPSFETIIASGYRGSWAHGVASDKKIQKGELIVIDFGSFYHGYTADITRTVALGQVEPELEKIYYIVLEAQKRGIAAAIAGNTGKDIDQAGRNYIKEQGYGEYFGHGIGHGIGLEVHELCTPAMPYSKEVMKNNMAITVEPGIYLPDRGGVRIEDDVLIKDNHPYVMSQLPKDELLIL
;
A
#
# COMPACT_ATOMS: atom_id res chain seq x y z
N MET A 1 -2.11 20.04 -9.70
CA MET A 1 -1.04 19.29 -10.41
C MET A 1 0.21 20.15 -10.31
N SER A 2 1.31 19.61 -9.78
CA SER A 2 2.60 20.31 -9.78
C SER A 2 3.03 20.62 -11.22
N SER A 3 3.82 21.68 -11.41
CA SER A 3 4.40 21.95 -12.72
C SER A 3 5.38 20.85 -13.12
N ASP A 4 5.60 20.62 -14.42
CA ASP A 4 6.59 19.63 -14.92
C ASP A 4 7.97 19.84 -14.26
N GLN A 5 8.32 21.09 -13.94
CA GLN A 5 9.58 21.44 -13.30
C GLN A 5 9.63 20.98 -11.82
N GLU A 6 8.52 21.08 -11.09
CA GLU A 6 8.42 20.59 -9.71
C GLU A 6 8.50 19.06 -9.67
N LEU A 7 7.75 18.39 -10.55
CA LEU A 7 7.81 16.94 -10.69
C LEU A 7 9.23 16.47 -11.03
N LEU A 8 9.90 17.11 -11.99
CA LEU A 8 11.27 16.77 -12.36
C LEU A 8 12.22 16.92 -11.17
N THR A 9 12.05 17.97 -10.37
CA THR A 9 12.86 18.18 -9.15
C THR A 9 12.67 17.06 -8.13
N LEU A 10 11.43 16.64 -7.90
CA LEU A 10 11.11 15.53 -7.00
C LEU A 10 11.70 14.20 -7.50
N LEU A 11 11.53 13.89 -8.79
CA LEU A 11 12.09 12.68 -9.39
C LEU A 11 13.63 12.66 -9.27
N ASN A 12 14.31 13.78 -9.53
CA ASN A 12 15.76 13.87 -9.36
C ASN A 12 16.19 13.65 -7.89
N ASN A 13 15.42 14.12 -6.92
CA ASN A 13 15.68 13.86 -5.50
C ASN A 13 15.51 12.37 -5.16
N ARG A 14 14.47 11.71 -5.67
CA ARG A 14 14.24 10.26 -5.50
C ARG A 14 15.38 9.43 -6.11
N ILE A 15 15.80 9.80 -7.34
CA ILE A 15 16.94 9.17 -8.03
C ILE A 15 18.22 9.37 -7.22
N SER A 16 18.50 10.59 -6.74
CA SER A 16 19.69 10.87 -5.94
C SER A 16 19.76 10.05 -4.66
N LYS A 17 18.63 9.89 -3.95
CA LYS A 17 18.54 9.02 -2.77
C LYS A 17 18.79 7.54 -3.13
N THR A 18 18.18 7.06 -4.21
CA THR A 18 18.34 5.67 -4.67
C THR A 18 19.76 5.38 -5.12
N THR A 19 20.38 6.27 -5.90
CA THR A 19 21.77 6.10 -6.36
C THR A 19 22.78 6.11 -5.21
N LYS A 20 22.50 6.88 -4.15
CA LYS A 20 23.31 6.83 -2.92
C LYS A 20 23.27 5.43 -2.30
N LEU A 21 22.08 4.81 -2.20
CA LEU A 21 21.96 3.44 -1.67
C LEU A 21 22.65 2.41 -2.57
N ILE A 22 22.57 2.55 -3.90
CA ILE A 22 23.32 1.68 -4.84
C ILE A 22 24.83 1.76 -4.53
N LYS A 23 25.37 2.97 -4.36
CA LYS A 23 26.80 3.17 -4.01
C LYS A 23 27.17 2.59 -2.65
N GLU A 24 26.31 2.74 -1.64
CA GLU A 24 26.52 2.14 -0.30
C GLU A 24 26.57 0.61 -0.35
N LYS A 25 25.87 -0.02 -1.31
CA LYS A 25 25.96 -1.46 -1.60
C LYS A 25 27.17 -1.82 -2.47
N GLN A 26 28.03 -0.87 -2.82
CA GLN A 26 29.20 -1.07 -3.69
C GLN A 26 28.82 -1.64 -5.06
N ALA A 27 27.68 -1.21 -5.59
CA ALA A 27 27.17 -1.60 -6.91
C ALA A 27 27.20 -0.44 -7.90
N ASP A 28 27.22 -0.79 -9.19
CA ASP A 28 27.27 0.18 -10.29
C ASP A 28 25.89 0.46 -10.89
N ALA A 29 24.95 -0.47 -10.74
CA ALA A 29 23.59 -0.32 -11.25
C ALA A 29 22.58 -1.15 -10.44
N LEU A 30 21.30 -0.82 -10.62
CA LEU A 30 20.13 -1.56 -10.16
C LEU A 30 19.21 -1.83 -11.34
N VAL A 31 18.78 -3.09 -11.49
CA VAL A 31 17.69 -3.48 -12.42
C VAL A 31 16.41 -3.61 -11.63
N ILE A 32 15.39 -2.86 -12.06
CA ILE A 32 14.11 -2.68 -11.39
C ILE A 32 13.02 -3.31 -12.25
N PHE A 33 12.23 -4.21 -11.67
CA PHE A 33 11.11 -4.91 -12.28
C PHE A 33 9.77 -4.47 -11.66
N ASN A 34 9.78 -4.04 -10.39
CA ASN A 34 8.57 -3.61 -9.68
C ASN A 34 8.00 -2.34 -10.32
N GLN A 35 6.72 -2.41 -10.73
CA GLN A 35 5.99 -1.30 -11.32
C GLN A 35 5.96 -0.07 -10.40
N ALA A 36 5.71 -0.25 -9.11
CA ALA A 36 5.69 0.84 -8.15
C ALA A 36 7.06 1.54 -8.07
N ASN A 37 8.16 0.78 -8.16
CA ASN A 37 9.51 1.31 -8.09
C ASN A 37 9.91 2.08 -9.36
N TYR A 38 9.67 1.54 -10.56
CA TYR A 38 9.98 2.31 -11.76
C TYR A 38 9.06 3.52 -11.92
N ARG A 39 7.78 3.41 -11.53
CA ARG A 39 6.87 4.56 -11.48
C ARG A 39 7.35 5.65 -10.53
N PHE A 40 7.79 5.29 -9.32
CA PHE A 40 8.34 6.20 -8.33
C PHE A 40 9.54 7.00 -8.87
N LEU A 41 10.39 6.35 -9.69
CA LEU A 41 11.64 6.94 -10.20
C LEU A 41 11.48 7.64 -11.55
N THR A 42 10.40 7.36 -12.30
CA THR A 42 10.22 7.89 -13.67
C THR A 42 8.88 8.57 -13.90
N ASN A 43 7.90 8.41 -13.01
CA ASN A 43 6.50 8.78 -13.19
C ASN A 43 5.76 7.98 -14.29
N PHE A 44 6.38 6.96 -14.86
CA PHE A 44 5.72 6.10 -15.87
C PHE A 44 4.74 5.14 -15.20
N SER A 45 3.47 5.19 -15.62
CA SER A 45 2.38 4.39 -15.02
C SER A 45 1.99 3.15 -15.82
N GLY A 46 2.64 2.89 -16.96
CA GLY A 46 2.38 1.69 -17.78
C GLY A 46 2.77 0.41 -17.05
N GLU A 47 2.13 -0.69 -17.43
CA GLU A 47 2.24 -1.99 -16.73
C GLU A 47 3.46 -2.81 -17.19
N GLU A 48 4.01 -2.50 -18.35
CA GLU A 48 5.07 -3.29 -19.01
C GLU A 48 6.33 -2.43 -19.15
N ALA A 49 7.16 -2.44 -18.12
CA ALA A 49 8.48 -1.82 -18.21
C ALA A 49 9.45 -2.39 -17.17
N GLU A 50 10.73 -2.25 -17.49
CA GLU A 50 11.85 -2.42 -16.57
C GLU A 50 12.73 -1.17 -16.63
N LEU A 51 13.38 -0.88 -15.50
CA LEU A 51 14.28 0.28 -15.41
C LEU A 51 15.68 -0.17 -14.99
N ILE A 52 16.68 0.24 -15.73
CA ILE A 52 18.07 0.19 -15.28
C ILE A 52 18.45 1.57 -14.77
N LEU A 53 18.84 1.66 -13.51
CA LEU A 53 19.36 2.87 -12.87
C LEU A 53 20.83 2.66 -12.51
N THR A 54 21.74 3.45 -13.11
CA THR A 54 23.15 3.39 -12.74
C THR A 54 23.43 4.18 -11.44
N ALA A 55 24.52 3.85 -10.77
CA ALA A 55 24.99 4.59 -9.60
C ALA A 55 25.32 6.07 -9.91
N ASN A 56 25.51 6.43 -11.19
CA ASN A 56 25.73 7.80 -11.63
C ASN A 56 24.43 8.56 -11.96
N GLY A 57 23.27 7.86 -11.95
CA GLY A 57 21.96 8.45 -12.20
C GLY A 57 21.45 8.30 -13.63
N ASP A 58 22.21 7.61 -14.52
CA ASP A 58 21.71 7.30 -15.86
C ASP A 58 20.55 6.32 -15.76
N ARG A 59 19.51 6.57 -16.55
CA ARG A 59 18.30 5.79 -16.59
C ARG A 59 18.07 5.19 -17.97
N VAL A 60 17.79 3.89 -18.01
CA VAL A 60 17.36 3.20 -19.23
C VAL A 60 16.03 2.53 -18.95
N LEU A 61 14.95 3.08 -19.48
CA LEU A 61 13.61 2.50 -19.40
C LEU A 61 13.40 1.59 -20.61
N LEU A 62 13.15 0.31 -20.35
CA LEU A 62 12.77 -0.67 -21.36
C LEU A 62 11.25 -0.81 -21.30
N SER A 63 10.58 -0.72 -22.44
CA SER A 63 9.13 -0.91 -22.54
C SER A 63 8.75 -1.28 -23.96
N ASP A 64 7.53 -1.68 -24.19
CA ASP A 64 7.11 -2.02 -25.56
C ASP A 64 6.50 -0.84 -26.32
N SER A 65 6.27 -1.06 -27.61
CA SER A 65 5.80 -0.01 -28.52
C SER A 65 4.41 0.54 -28.21
N ARG A 66 3.58 -0.18 -27.46
CA ARG A 66 2.23 0.27 -27.04
C ARG A 66 2.31 1.50 -26.14
N PHE A 67 3.40 1.63 -25.38
CA PHE A 67 3.58 2.69 -24.38
C PHE A 67 4.41 3.88 -24.87
N LYS A 68 4.89 3.88 -26.10
CA LYS A 68 5.81 4.91 -26.64
C LYS A 68 5.32 6.34 -26.42
N ASP A 69 4.06 6.61 -26.76
CA ASP A 69 3.50 7.96 -26.60
C ASP A 69 3.20 8.29 -25.13
N GLN A 70 2.75 7.32 -24.36
CA GLN A 70 2.51 7.47 -22.92
C GLN A 70 3.81 7.82 -22.17
N ILE A 71 4.91 7.13 -22.43
CA ILE A 71 6.22 7.44 -21.86
C ILE A 71 6.60 8.89 -22.13
N ARG A 72 6.50 9.33 -23.39
CA ARG A 72 6.84 10.69 -23.79
C ARG A 72 6.06 11.77 -23.04
N HIS A 73 4.79 11.51 -22.69
CA HIS A 73 3.91 12.45 -22.00
C HIS A 73 4.02 12.39 -20.47
N GLN A 74 4.40 11.26 -19.91
CA GLN A 74 4.40 11.06 -18.46
C GLN A 74 5.77 11.24 -17.81
N THR A 75 6.86 11.00 -18.57
CA THR A 75 8.21 10.99 -17.99
C THR A 75 8.95 12.29 -18.30
N PRO A 76 9.04 13.23 -17.36
CA PRO A 76 9.82 14.45 -17.56
C PRO A 76 11.32 14.17 -17.44
N GLY A 77 12.11 14.97 -18.15
CA GLY A 77 13.57 14.92 -18.13
C GLY A 77 14.19 13.90 -19.08
N GLU A 78 15.52 13.88 -19.13
CA GLU A 78 16.28 13.02 -20.03
C GLU A 78 16.36 11.59 -19.48
N MET A 79 16.01 10.61 -20.32
CA MET A 79 16.11 9.21 -20.03
C MET A 79 16.23 8.45 -21.36
N LYS A 80 17.09 7.44 -21.41
CA LYS A 80 17.15 6.54 -22.56
C LYS A 80 15.93 5.63 -22.53
N VAL A 81 15.15 5.61 -23.62
CA VAL A 81 14.00 4.70 -23.78
C VAL A 81 14.33 3.68 -24.85
N VAL A 82 14.18 2.40 -24.50
CA VAL A 82 14.42 1.27 -25.41
C VAL A 82 13.08 0.55 -25.62
N MET A 83 12.67 0.47 -26.89
CA MET A 83 11.50 -0.33 -27.25
C MET A 83 11.93 -1.79 -27.33
N GLN A 84 11.57 -2.56 -26.29
CA GLN A 84 11.92 -3.96 -26.19
C GLN A 84 11.19 -4.84 -27.20
N THR A 85 11.79 -5.96 -27.49
CA THR A 85 11.23 -7.04 -28.28
C THR A 85 10.56 -8.09 -27.35
N MET A 86 10.39 -9.32 -27.84
CA MET A 86 9.75 -10.40 -27.07
C MET A 86 10.58 -10.96 -25.92
N ASP A 87 11.86 -10.58 -25.78
CA ASP A 87 12.79 -11.11 -24.80
C ASP A 87 13.41 -9.99 -23.97
N VAL A 88 12.72 -9.63 -22.89
CA VAL A 88 13.14 -8.55 -21.99
C VAL A 88 14.51 -8.79 -21.34
N ILE A 89 14.84 -10.04 -20.99
CA ILE A 89 16.11 -10.37 -20.35
C ILE A 89 17.29 -10.15 -21.32
N LYS A 90 17.10 -10.49 -22.59
CA LYS A 90 18.09 -10.23 -23.63
C LYS A 90 18.30 -8.73 -23.85
N GLU A 91 17.21 -7.95 -23.83
CA GLU A 91 17.31 -6.50 -23.97
C GLU A 91 18.01 -5.85 -22.75
N ILE A 92 17.67 -6.25 -21.52
CA ILE A 92 18.36 -5.81 -20.30
C ILE A 92 19.84 -6.14 -20.40
N ALA A 93 20.20 -7.39 -20.75
CA ALA A 93 21.58 -7.81 -20.93
C ALA A 93 22.31 -6.99 -22.00
N GLY A 94 21.63 -6.67 -23.10
CA GLY A 94 22.15 -5.81 -24.18
C GLY A 94 22.46 -4.40 -23.70
N GLN A 95 21.59 -3.82 -22.84
CA GLN A 95 21.81 -2.50 -22.27
C GLN A 95 22.95 -2.51 -21.23
N LEU A 96 22.96 -3.49 -20.32
CA LEU A 96 24.03 -3.62 -19.31
C LEU A 96 25.43 -3.74 -19.93
N LYS A 97 25.57 -4.43 -21.06
CA LYS A 97 26.83 -4.52 -21.80
C LYS A 97 27.33 -3.20 -22.43
N GLN A 98 26.38 -2.24 -22.65
CA GLN A 98 26.71 -0.91 -23.17
C GLN A 98 27.09 0.07 -22.06
N LEU A 99 26.73 -0.25 -20.82
CA LEU A 99 27.04 0.55 -19.63
C LEU A 99 28.39 0.07 -19.04
N ASP A 100 29.17 1.00 -18.50
CA ASP A 100 30.42 0.68 -17.79
C ASP A 100 30.10 0.23 -16.35
N VAL A 101 29.54 -0.99 -16.22
CA VAL A 101 29.09 -1.59 -14.95
C VAL A 101 29.75 -2.96 -14.76
N LYS A 102 29.99 -3.32 -13.50
CA LYS A 102 30.54 -4.64 -13.11
C LYS A 102 29.64 -5.34 -12.09
N THR A 103 29.15 -4.61 -11.11
CA THR A 103 28.29 -5.14 -10.05
C THR A 103 26.89 -4.57 -10.23
N VAL A 104 25.90 -5.45 -10.38
CA VAL A 104 24.52 -5.08 -10.67
C VAL A 104 23.61 -5.66 -9.60
N LEU A 105 22.87 -4.78 -8.92
CA LEU A 105 21.77 -5.18 -8.06
C LEU A 105 20.54 -5.53 -8.90
N VAL A 106 19.76 -6.50 -8.46
CA VAL A 106 18.53 -6.92 -9.12
C VAL A 106 17.45 -7.08 -8.05
N GLU A 107 16.26 -6.58 -8.30
CA GLU A 107 15.12 -6.77 -7.40
C GLU A 107 14.75 -8.27 -7.30
N GLY A 108 15.19 -8.91 -6.21
CA GLY A 108 15.11 -10.36 -6.05
C GLY A 108 13.68 -10.90 -5.87
N GLU A 109 12.75 -10.05 -5.43
CA GLU A 109 11.35 -10.43 -5.21
C GLU A 109 10.50 -10.35 -6.48
N PHE A 110 11.00 -9.66 -7.51
CA PHE A 110 10.24 -9.39 -8.75
C PHE A 110 10.81 -10.09 -9.98
N ILE A 111 12.02 -10.62 -9.92
CA ILE A 111 12.60 -11.44 -11.00
C ILE A 111 12.36 -12.92 -10.72
N SER A 112 11.89 -13.69 -11.70
CA SER A 112 11.81 -15.14 -11.54
C SER A 112 13.21 -15.78 -11.54
N ALA A 113 13.34 -16.94 -10.89
CA ALA A 113 14.61 -17.69 -10.90
C ALA A 113 15.11 -17.99 -12.31
N THR A 114 14.20 -18.33 -13.24
CA THR A 114 14.55 -18.58 -14.66
C THR A 114 15.09 -17.33 -15.34
N GLN A 115 14.47 -16.18 -15.13
CA GLN A 115 14.93 -14.91 -15.70
C GLN A 115 16.30 -14.50 -15.13
N PHE A 116 16.49 -14.69 -13.82
CA PHE A 116 17.76 -14.37 -13.17
C PHE A 116 18.91 -15.24 -13.70
N GLU A 117 18.71 -16.54 -13.86
CA GLU A 117 19.73 -17.43 -14.45
C GLU A 117 20.00 -17.08 -15.93
N ALA A 118 18.96 -16.74 -16.70
CA ALA A 118 19.13 -16.28 -18.08
C ALA A 118 19.93 -14.98 -18.16
N LEU A 119 19.70 -14.03 -17.25
CA LEU A 119 20.44 -12.76 -17.17
C LEU A 119 21.93 -13.01 -16.85
N LYS A 120 22.24 -13.89 -15.89
CA LYS A 120 23.61 -14.29 -15.57
C LYS A 120 24.33 -14.95 -16.76
N GLN A 121 23.64 -15.86 -17.46
CA GLN A 121 24.19 -16.51 -18.66
C GLN A 121 24.45 -15.51 -19.79
N ALA A 122 23.56 -14.53 -19.97
CA ALA A 122 23.68 -13.48 -20.97
C ALA A 122 24.84 -12.50 -20.69
N CYS A 123 25.18 -12.30 -19.41
CA CYS A 123 26.24 -11.38 -18.97
C CYS A 123 27.24 -12.07 -18.00
N PRO A 124 28.04 -13.04 -18.47
CA PRO A 124 28.93 -13.84 -17.61
C PRO A 124 30.02 -13.02 -16.93
N ASP A 125 30.34 -11.85 -17.45
CA ASP A 125 31.40 -10.97 -16.91
C ASP A 125 30.87 -10.00 -15.84
N LEU A 126 29.56 -9.97 -15.59
CA LEU A 126 28.94 -9.14 -14.57
C LEU A 126 28.67 -9.93 -13.30
N TYR A 127 28.82 -9.26 -12.16
CA TYR A 127 28.48 -9.81 -10.87
C TYR A 127 27.07 -9.34 -10.47
N PHE A 128 26.11 -10.26 -10.35
CA PHE A 128 24.74 -9.97 -9.97
C PHE A 128 24.48 -10.27 -8.49
N ILE A 129 23.81 -9.34 -7.80
CA ILE A 129 23.40 -9.47 -6.40
C ILE A 129 21.89 -9.27 -6.33
N LEU A 130 21.15 -10.27 -5.86
CA LEU A 130 19.76 -10.10 -5.52
C LEU A 130 19.65 -9.17 -4.32
N ASN A 131 18.85 -8.13 -4.44
CA ASN A 131 18.61 -7.17 -3.39
C ASN A 131 17.10 -6.99 -3.21
N ALA A 132 16.67 -6.94 -1.97
CA ALA A 132 15.31 -6.59 -1.59
C ALA A 132 15.28 -5.15 -1.05
N GLU A 133 14.15 -4.48 -1.23
CA GLU A 133 13.76 -3.26 -0.49
C GLU A 133 14.68 -2.03 -0.68
N LEU A 134 15.46 -1.92 -1.77
CA LEU A 134 16.33 -0.76 -1.94
C LEU A 134 15.54 0.50 -2.29
N VAL A 135 14.66 0.42 -3.29
CA VAL A 135 13.81 1.55 -3.71
C VAL A 135 12.74 1.79 -2.66
N GLU A 136 12.19 0.73 -2.09
CA GLU A 136 11.18 0.77 -1.02
C GLU A 136 11.71 1.52 0.21
N THR A 137 12.99 1.40 0.55
CA THR A 137 13.62 2.19 1.62
C THR A 137 13.50 3.70 1.36
N VAL A 138 13.57 4.13 0.08
CA VAL A 138 13.37 5.54 -0.29
C VAL A 138 11.90 5.90 -0.29
N ARG A 139 11.02 5.05 -0.83
CA ARG A 139 9.55 5.19 -0.86
C ARG A 139 8.92 5.28 0.52
N ASN A 140 9.57 4.67 1.51
CA ASN A 140 9.10 4.67 2.88
C ASN A 140 8.90 6.06 3.47
N ILE A 141 9.75 7.03 3.07
CA ILE A 141 9.67 8.43 3.48
C ILE A 141 9.01 9.23 2.36
N LYS A 142 7.73 9.50 2.53
CA LYS A 142 6.91 10.18 1.52
C LYS A 142 7.36 11.63 1.32
N ASP A 143 7.49 12.05 0.08
CA ASP A 143 7.64 13.46 -0.25
C ASP A 143 6.26 14.19 -0.28
N GLU A 144 6.27 15.48 -0.50
CA GLU A 144 5.09 16.32 -0.42
C GLU A 144 4.02 15.93 -1.46
N LEU A 145 4.44 15.66 -2.70
CA LEU A 145 3.53 15.24 -3.77
C LEU A 145 2.91 13.85 -3.49
N GLU A 146 3.69 12.94 -2.91
CA GLU A 146 3.20 11.62 -2.48
C GLU A 146 2.13 11.77 -1.42
N LEU A 147 2.35 12.62 -0.41
CA LEU A 147 1.40 12.87 0.68
C LEU A 147 0.10 13.52 0.18
N GLU A 148 0.19 14.48 -0.74
CA GLU A 148 -0.99 15.09 -1.37
C GLU A 148 -1.79 14.07 -2.18
N THR A 149 -1.11 13.20 -2.93
CA THR A 149 -1.74 12.18 -3.78
C THR A 149 -2.39 11.09 -2.93
N LEU A 150 -1.70 10.64 -1.87
CA LEU A 150 -2.22 9.69 -0.90
C LEU A 150 -3.45 10.26 -0.18
N GLN A 151 -3.40 11.51 0.29
CA GLN A 151 -4.55 12.16 0.92
C GLN A 151 -5.75 12.21 -0.03
N ARG A 152 -5.53 12.45 -1.33
CA ARG A 152 -6.61 12.46 -2.31
C ARG A 152 -7.25 11.08 -2.49
N ALA A 153 -6.47 9.99 -2.50
CA ALA A 153 -6.99 8.63 -2.54
C ALA A 153 -7.88 8.34 -1.30
N ILE A 154 -7.43 8.78 -0.14
CA ILE A 154 -8.15 8.66 1.14
C ILE A 154 -9.46 9.48 1.11
N ASP A 155 -9.44 10.71 0.63
CA ASP A 155 -10.63 11.56 0.53
C ASP A 155 -11.69 10.98 -0.41
N ILE A 156 -11.27 10.40 -1.55
CA ILE A 156 -12.15 9.70 -2.49
C ILE A 156 -12.80 8.50 -1.79
N SER A 157 -12.01 7.71 -1.07
CA SER A 157 -12.49 6.55 -0.32
C SER A 157 -13.50 6.96 0.75
N ALA A 158 -13.17 7.99 1.54
CA ALA A 158 -14.02 8.52 2.60
C ALA A 158 -15.35 9.07 2.05
N GLN A 159 -15.33 9.76 0.92
CA GLN A 159 -16.54 10.26 0.26
C GLN A 159 -17.40 9.10 -0.23
N SER A 160 -16.80 8.10 -0.89
CA SER A 160 -17.50 6.92 -1.40
C SER A 160 -18.14 6.10 -0.28
N PHE A 161 -17.48 5.99 0.87
CA PHE A 161 -18.03 5.35 2.06
C PHE A 161 -19.30 6.07 2.56
N LYS A 162 -19.29 7.40 2.63
CA LYS A 162 -20.49 8.17 3.05
C LYS A 162 -21.67 7.94 2.10
N GLU A 163 -21.39 7.82 0.80
CA GLU A 163 -22.40 7.62 -0.23
C GLU A 163 -22.97 6.19 -0.27
N ILE A 164 -22.20 5.17 0.17
CA ILE A 164 -22.69 3.79 0.21
C ILE A 164 -23.58 3.50 1.40
N LEU A 165 -23.40 4.16 2.53
CA LEU A 165 -24.13 3.88 3.77
C LEU A 165 -25.66 3.82 3.61
N PRO A 166 -26.33 4.76 2.92
CA PRO A 166 -27.78 4.72 2.74
C PRO A 166 -28.27 3.55 1.87
N LEU A 167 -27.40 2.85 1.19
CA LEU A 167 -27.72 1.71 0.32
C LEU A 167 -27.60 0.36 1.04
N ILE A 168 -27.11 0.36 2.27
CA ILE A 168 -26.98 -0.84 3.10
C ILE A 168 -28.33 -1.10 3.76
N GLU A 169 -29.12 -1.98 3.13
CA GLU A 169 -30.45 -2.35 3.57
C GLU A 169 -30.58 -3.88 3.79
N PRO A 170 -31.53 -4.33 4.63
CA PRO A 170 -31.77 -5.75 4.80
C PRO A 170 -32.12 -6.44 3.47
N GLY A 171 -31.44 -7.56 3.17
CA GLY A 171 -31.66 -8.33 1.94
C GLY A 171 -30.79 -7.93 0.75
N VAL A 172 -30.06 -6.83 0.82
CA VAL A 172 -29.03 -6.50 -0.18
C VAL A 172 -27.83 -7.45 0.01
N SER A 173 -27.18 -7.88 -1.07
CA SER A 173 -25.99 -8.73 -0.95
C SER A 173 -24.72 -7.91 -0.69
N GLU A 174 -23.79 -8.50 0.03
CA GLU A 174 -22.46 -7.92 0.24
C GLU A 174 -21.81 -7.55 -1.11
N ARG A 175 -21.89 -8.44 -2.12
CA ARG A 175 -21.40 -8.19 -3.49
C ARG A 175 -22.03 -6.95 -4.14
N ALA A 176 -23.32 -6.71 -3.95
CA ALA A 176 -23.97 -5.54 -4.52
C ALA A 176 -23.46 -4.24 -3.89
N ILE A 177 -23.19 -4.25 -2.57
CA ILE A 177 -22.60 -3.12 -1.86
C ILE A 177 -21.15 -2.91 -2.32
N GLY A 178 -20.31 -3.96 -2.37
CA GLY A 178 -18.93 -3.89 -2.85
C GLY A 178 -18.83 -3.33 -4.27
N ALA A 179 -19.59 -3.90 -5.21
CA ALA A 179 -19.60 -3.41 -6.59
C ALA A 179 -20.06 -1.94 -6.72
N LYS A 180 -21.00 -1.52 -5.86
CA LYS A 180 -21.44 -0.12 -5.85
C LYS A 180 -20.37 0.79 -5.26
N LEU A 181 -19.62 0.34 -4.27
CA LEU A 181 -18.51 1.09 -3.68
C LEU A 181 -17.38 1.27 -4.71
N ASP A 182 -17.00 0.21 -5.43
CA ASP A 182 -16.03 0.28 -6.53
C ASP A 182 -16.44 1.25 -7.65
N TYR A 183 -17.74 1.27 -7.97
CA TYR A 183 -18.30 2.27 -8.89
C TYR A 183 -18.16 3.69 -8.34
N LEU A 184 -18.44 3.90 -7.05
CA LEU A 184 -18.36 5.22 -6.41
C LEU A 184 -16.91 5.74 -6.38
N PHE A 185 -15.90 4.88 -6.17
CA PHE A 185 -14.50 5.30 -6.27
C PHE A 185 -14.20 5.97 -7.61
N LYS A 186 -14.61 5.35 -8.71
CA LYS A 186 -14.39 5.91 -10.06
C LYS A 186 -15.21 7.18 -10.30
N MET A 187 -16.44 7.25 -9.81
CA MET A 187 -17.28 8.45 -9.95
C MET A 187 -16.75 9.63 -9.16
N ASN A 188 -16.09 9.38 -8.02
CA ASN A 188 -15.47 10.40 -7.17
C ASN A 188 -14.04 10.78 -7.62
N GLY A 189 -13.59 10.23 -8.76
CA GLY A 189 -12.33 10.60 -9.42
C GLY A 189 -11.13 9.70 -9.08
N GLY A 190 -11.35 8.54 -8.47
CA GLY A 190 -10.35 7.50 -8.28
C GLY A 190 -10.15 6.64 -9.52
N ASP A 191 -9.03 5.91 -9.57
CA ASP A 191 -8.70 5.00 -10.67
C ASP A 191 -9.42 3.64 -10.53
N GLY A 192 -9.86 3.28 -9.31
CA GLY A 192 -10.55 2.04 -8.97
C GLY A 192 -10.25 1.59 -7.55
N PRO A 193 -10.72 0.39 -7.12
CA PRO A 193 -10.40 -0.13 -5.79
C PRO A 193 -8.91 -0.47 -5.64
N SER A 194 -8.31 -0.18 -4.48
CA SER A 194 -6.90 -0.50 -4.17
C SER A 194 -6.68 -2.00 -4.02
N PHE A 195 -7.70 -2.69 -3.57
CA PHE A 195 -7.74 -4.15 -3.36
C PHE A 195 -9.17 -4.64 -3.53
N GLU A 196 -9.38 -5.94 -3.44
CA GLU A 196 -10.70 -6.54 -3.53
C GLU A 196 -11.56 -6.15 -2.32
N THR A 197 -12.59 -5.31 -2.56
CA THR A 197 -13.41 -4.70 -1.51
C THR A 197 -14.03 -5.74 -0.58
N ILE A 198 -13.82 -5.60 0.73
CA ILE A 198 -14.36 -6.48 1.75
C ILE A 198 -15.69 -5.90 2.26
N ILE A 199 -16.75 -6.68 2.15
CA ILE A 199 -18.02 -6.45 2.83
C ILE A 199 -18.37 -7.75 3.54
N ALA A 200 -18.13 -7.82 4.83
CA ALA A 200 -18.30 -9.05 5.61
C ALA A 200 -19.34 -8.84 6.72
N SER A 201 -20.54 -9.41 6.51
CA SER A 201 -21.68 -9.21 7.40
C SER A 201 -22.00 -10.43 8.27
N GLY A 202 -22.47 -10.20 9.49
CA GLY A 202 -22.82 -11.24 10.45
C GLY A 202 -21.65 -12.18 10.71
N TYR A 203 -21.85 -13.51 10.64
CA TYR A 203 -20.80 -14.49 10.91
C TYR A 203 -19.56 -14.32 10.03
N ARG A 204 -19.70 -13.81 8.78
CA ARG A 204 -18.57 -13.58 7.88
C ARG A 204 -17.67 -12.43 8.35
N GLY A 205 -18.16 -11.53 9.21
CA GLY A 205 -17.33 -10.53 9.87
C GLY A 205 -16.18 -11.12 10.71
N SER A 206 -16.26 -12.42 11.07
CA SER A 206 -15.14 -13.14 11.70
C SER A 206 -14.03 -13.57 10.71
N TRP A 207 -14.22 -13.37 9.41
CA TRP A 207 -13.22 -13.65 8.38
C TRP A 207 -12.45 -12.36 8.06
N ALA A 208 -11.22 -12.26 8.52
CA ALA A 208 -10.42 -11.03 8.34
C ALA A 208 -10.36 -10.56 6.87
N HIS A 209 -10.29 -11.51 5.91
CA HIS A 209 -10.34 -11.26 4.47
C HIS A 209 -11.68 -11.71 3.85
N GLY A 210 -12.79 -11.32 4.47
CA GLY A 210 -14.14 -11.66 4.04
C GLY A 210 -14.62 -10.88 2.81
N VAL A 211 -13.98 -11.09 1.64
CA VAL A 211 -14.37 -10.46 0.38
C VAL A 211 -15.87 -10.56 0.14
N ALA A 212 -16.45 -9.50 -0.43
CA ALA A 212 -17.88 -9.36 -0.66
C ALA A 212 -18.50 -10.53 -1.43
N SER A 213 -19.51 -11.18 -0.84
CA SER A 213 -20.15 -12.40 -1.34
C SER A 213 -21.63 -12.21 -1.69
N ASP A 214 -22.28 -13.29 -2.11
CA ASP A 214 -23.74 -13.28 -2.38
C ASP A 214 -24.59 -13.35 -1.10
N LYS A 215 -23.96 -13.42 0.11
CA LYS A 215 -24.68 -13.39 1.38
C LYS A 215 -25.53 -12.11 1.45
N LYS A 216 -26.76 -12.28 1.90
CA LYS A 216 -27.68 -11.16 2.14
C LYS A 216 -27.46 -10.62 3.54
N ILE A 217 -27.27 -9.29 3.63
CA ILE A 217 -27.13 -8.57 4.89
C ILE A 217 -28.46 -8.61 5.63
N GLN A 218 -28.45 -8.88 6.95
CA GLN A 218 -29.63 -9.03 7.77
C GLN A 218 -29.64 -7.99 8.92
N LYS A 219 -30.83 -7.69 9.44
CA LYS A 219 -30.94 -6.89 10.68
C LYS A 219 -30.30 -7.64 11.85
N GLY A 220 -29.63 -6.92 12.72
CA GLY A 220 -28.91 -7.44 13.88
C GLY A 220 -27.48 -7.86 13.60
N GLU A 221 -26.96 -7.61 12.39
CA GLU A 221 -25.59 -7.94 12.02
C GLU A 221 -24.65 -6.73 12.12
N LEU A 222 -23.40 -6.98 12.55
CA LEU A 222 -22.29 -6.11 12.23
C LEU A 222 -21.85 -6.35 10.79
N ILE A 223 -21.33 -5.30 10.16
CA ILE A 223 -20.82 -5.32 8.80
C ILE A 223 -19.43 -4.69 8.83
N VAL A 224 -18.41 -5.48 8.60
CA VAL A 224 -17.03 -4.98 8.37
C VAL A 224 -16.96 -4.55 6.91
N ILE A 225 -16.64 -3.29 6.70
CA ILE A 225 -16.47 -2.66 5.38
C ILE A 225 -15.03 -2.19 5.32
N ASP A 226 -14.23 -2.88 4.52
CA ASP A 226 -12.81 -2.60 4.32
C ASP A 226 -12.58 -2.26 2.85
N PHE A 227 -12.04 -1.07 2.61
CA PHE A 227 -12.10 -0.43 1.32
C PHE A 227 -11.02 0.63 1.14
N GLY A 228 -10.59 0.79 -0.09
CA GLY A 228 -9.69 1.85 -0.49
C GLY A 228 -9.77 2.13 -1.98
N SER A 229 -9.38 3.31 -2.40
CA SER A 229 -9.30 3.71 -3.80
C SER A 229 -7.86 3.96 -4.22
N PHE A 230 -7.52 3.59 -5.45
CA PHE A 230 -6.36 4.15 -6.11
C PHE A 230 -6.64 5.57 -6.60
N TYR A 231 -5.65 6.43 -6.47
CA TYR A 231 -5.59 7.72 -7.14
C TYR A 231 -4.17 8.01 -7.59
N HIS A 232 -3.96 8.13 -8.91
CA HIS A 232 -2.62 8.31 -9.50
C HIS A 232 -1.58 7.33 -8.95
N GLY A 233 -2.01 6.05 -8.74
CA GLY A 233 -1.18 4.95 -8.27
C GLY A 233 -0.97 4.86 -6.77
N TYR A 234 -1.38 5.86 -5.99
CA TYR A 234 -1.37 5.79 -4.53
C TYR A 234 -2.67 5.18 -4.02
N THR A 235 -2.57 4.45 -2.92
CA THR A 235 -3.65 3.64 -2.36
C THR A 235 -4.15 4.22 -1.05
N ALA A 236 -5.45 4.12 -0.79
CA ALA A 236 -6.02 4.25 0.55
C ALA A 236 -6.38 2.87 1.10
N ASP A 237 -6.42 2.75 2.43
CA ASP A 237 -6.85 1.55 3.13
C ASP A 237 -7.61 1.92 4.41
N ILE A 238 -8.91 1.68 4.44
CA ILE A 238 -9.78 2.13 5.51
C ILE A 238 -10.79 1.04 5.85
N THR A 239 -10.86 0.68 7.12
CA THR A 239 -11.94 -0.18 7.60
C THR A 239 -12.87 0.57 8.53
N ARG A 240 -14.17 0.37 8.33
CA ARG A 240 -15.23 0.73 9.28
C ARG A 240 -16.15 -0.45 9.52
N THR A 241 -16.50 -0.65 10.78
CA THR A 241 -17.55 -1.60 11.16
C THR A 241 -18.82 -0.81 11.51
N VAL A 242 -19.94 -1.18 10.89
CA VAL A 242 -21.26 -0.59 11.12
C VAL A 242 -22.26 -1.66 11.56
N ALA A 243 -23.38 -1.28 12.17
CA ALA A 243 -24.44 -2.19 12.56
C ALA A 243 -25.69 -1.95 11.70
N LEU A 244 -26.38 -3.02 11.30
CA LEU A 244 -27.70 -2.91 10.68
C LEU A 244 -28.80 -3.20 11.72
N GLY A 245 -29.29 -2.14 12.39
CA GLY A 245 -30.17 -2.24 13.56
C GLY A 245 -29.41 -2.67 14.81
N GLN A 246 -30.16 -3.09 15.83
CA GLN A 246 -29.59 -3.47 17.13
C GLN A 246 -28.84 -4.81 17.02
N VAL A 247 -27.58 -4.85 17.48
CA VAL A 247 -26.73 -6.01 17.51
C VAL A 247 -26.64 -6.66 18.89
N GLU A 248 -26.10 -7.86 18.97
CA GLU A 248 -25.83 -8.56 20.23
C GLU A 248 -24.90 -7.71 21.12
N PRO A 249 -25.14 -7.61 22.45
CA PRO A 249 -24.34 -6.75 23.34
C PRO A 249 -22.84 -7.05 23.36
N GLU A 250 -22.44 -8.32 23.15
CA GLU A 250 -21.03 -8.66 23.06
C GLU A 250 -20.36 -8.13 21.77
N LEU A 251 -21.08 -8.10 20.65
CA LEU A 251 -20.59 -7.53 19.39
C LEU A 251 -20.41 -6.01 19.52
N GLU A 252 -21.34 -5.33 20.20
CA GLU A 252 -21.18 -3.90 20.52
C GLU A 252 -20.00 -3.68 21.47
N LYS A 253 -19.84 -4.52 22.49
CA LYS A 253 -18.71 -4.47 23.43
C LYS A 253 -17.36 -4.57 22.71
N ILE A 254 -17.19 -5.54 21.80
CA ILE A 254 -15.92 -5.69 21.08
C ILE A 254 -15.64 -4.51 20.15
N TYR A 255 -16.63 -3.80 19.64
CA TYR A 255 -16.44 -2.57 18.90
C TYR A 255 -15.65 -1.54 19.71
N TYR A 256 -16.07 -1.27 20.94
CA TYR A 256 -15.39 -0.30 21.81
C TYR A 256 -14.02 -0.77 22.29
N ILE A 257 -13.80 -2.09 22.41
CA ILE A 257 -12.47 -2.65 22.69
C ILE A 257 -11.52 -2.41 21.52
N VAL A 258 -11.97 -2.69 20.28
CA VAL A 258 -11.17 -2.47 19.07
C VAL A 258 -10.91 -0.97 18.88
N LEU A 259 -11.91 -0.11 19.09
CA LEU A 259 -11.74 1.34 19.01
C LEU A 259 -10.67 1.87 19.97
N GLU A 260 -10.69 1.42 21.21
CA GLU A 260 -9.66 1.83 22.20
C GLU A 260 -8.28 1.27 21.83
N ALA A 261 -8.21 0.03 21.36
CA ALA A 261 -6.95 -0.56 20.88
C ALA A 261 -6.37 0.23 19.69
N GLN A 262 -7.22 0.65 18.77
CA GLN A 262 -6.84 1.45 17.61
C GLN A 262 -6.34 2.84 18.03
N LYS A 263 -7.02 3.51 18.97
CA LYS A 263 -6.56 4.79 19.55
C LYS A 263 -5.19 4.67 20.20
N ARG A 264 -4.92 3.58 20.91
CA ARG A 264 -3.61 3.30 21.52
C ARG A 264 -2.53 3.04 20.47
N GLY A 265 -2.85 2.28 19.43
CA GLY A 265 -1.94 2.04 18.30
C GLY A 265 -1.58 3.36 17.61
N ILE A 266 -2.58 4.20 17.30
CA ILE A 266 -2.36 5.54 16.71
C ILE A 266 -1.47 6.40 17.64
N ALA A 267 -1.75 6.44 18.94
CA ALA A 267 -0.96 7.24 19.88
C ALA A 267 0.51 6.79 19.94
N ALA A 268 0.79 5.50 19.69
CA ALA A 268 2.14 4.95 19.63
C ALA A 268 2.81 5.16 18.24
N ALA A 269 2.08 5.56 17.22
CA ALA A 269 2.57 5.76 15.85
C ALA A 269 3.32 7.09 15.70
N ILE A 270 4.44 7.24 16.42
CA ILE A 270 5.30 8.43 16.43
C ILE A 270 6.73 8.10 16.01
N ALA A 271 7.47 9.11 15.55
CA ALA A 271 8.87 8.94 15.19
C ALA A 271 9.71 8.45 16.39
N GLY A 272 10.58 7.47 16.14
CA GLY A 272 11.44 6.86 17.15
C GLY A 272 10.87 5.57 17.77
N ASN A 273 9.57 5.34 17.74
CA ASN A 273 8.98 4.05 18.12
C ASN A 273 9.21 3.02 17.02
N THR A 274 9.18 1.74 17.38
CA THR A 274 9.23 0.64 16.42
C THR A 274 7.83 0.19 16.00
N GLY A 275 7.71 -0.51 14.87
CA GLY A 275 6.45 -1.14 14.48
C GLY A 275 5.92 -2.10 15.55
N LYS A 276 6.83 -2.76 16.30
CA LYS A 276 6.48 -3.58 17.46
C LYS A 276 5.83 -2.77 18.59
N ASP A 277 6.32 -1.55 18.87
CA ASP A 277 5.74 -0.70 19.92
C ASP A 277 4.31 -0.30 19.58
N ILE A 278 4.06 -0.01 18.30
CA ILE A 278 2.72 0.31 17.78
C ILE A 278 1.79 -0.91 17.93
N ASP A 279 2.24 -2.08 17.48
CA ASP A 279 1.46 -3.31 17.60
C ASP A 279 1.13 -3.64 19.07
N GLN A 280 2.13 -3.59 19.95
CA GLN A 280 1.94 -3.90 21.36
C GLN A 280 0.99 -2.96 22.07
N ALA A 281 0.95 -1.69 21.70
CA ALA A 281 0.05 -0.70 22.29
C ALA A 281 -1.43 -1.08 22.13
N GLY A 282 -1.82 -1.57 20.94
CA GLY A 282 -3.20 -2.04 20.70
C GLY A 282 -3.41 -3.48 21.16
N ARG A 283 -2.51 -4.39 20.79
CA ARG A 283 -2.61 -5.84 21.07
C ARG A 283 -2.69 -6.16 22.55
N ASN A 284 -1.86 -5.54 23.38
CA ASN A 284 -1.86 -5.78 24.82
C ASN A 284 -3.21 -5.40 25.43
N TYR A 285 -3.81 -4.30 25.00
CA TYR A 285 -5.14 -3.92 25.48
C TYR A 285 -6.21 -4.94 25.09
N ILE A 286 -6.25 -5.42 23.84
CA ILE A 286 -7.18 -6.49 23.43
C ILE A 286 -7.00 -7.74 24.29
N LYS A 287 -5.73 -8.11 24.57
CA LYS A 287 -5.41 -9.27 25.42
C LYS A 287 -5.88 -9.06 26.86
N GLU A 288 -5.68 -7.89 27.45
CA GLU A 288 -6.14 -7.52 28.80
C GLU A 288 -7.66 -7.58 28.93
N GLN A 289 -8.39 -7.29 27.83
CA GLN A 289 -9.86 -7.41 27.78
C GLN A 289 -10.35 -8.86 27.58
N GLY A 290 -9.44 -9.85 27.46
CA GLY A 290 -9.76 -11.27 27.32
C GLY A 290 -9.98 -11.75 25.87
N TYR A 291 -9.68 -10.92 24.86
CA TYR A 291 -9.90 -11.25 23.44
C TYR A 291 -8.60 -11.47 22.66
N GLY A 292 -7.47 -11.67 23.32
CA GLY A 292 -6.15 -11.77 22.67
C GLY A 292 -6.03 -12.89 21.65
N GLU A 293 -6.74 -14.02 21.80
CA GLU A 293 -6.75 -15.14 20.86
C GLU A 293 -7.54 -14.86 19.58
N TYR A 294 -8.38 -13.81 19.58
CA TYR A 294 -9.23 -13.40 18.46
C TYR A 294 -8.62 -12.26 17.63
N PHE A 295 -7.37 -11.86 17.90
CA PHE A 295 -6.61 -10.87 17.12
C PHE A 295 -5.35 -11.53 16.53
N GLY A 296 -5.46 -12.06 15.33
CA GLY A 296 -4.47 -12.96 14.74
C GLY A 296 -3.50 -12.35 13.73
N HIS A 297 -3.59 -11.03 13.39
CA HIS A 297 -2.72 -10.36 12.42
C HIS A 297 -1.93 -9.20 13.04
N GLY A 298 -1.05 -8.55 12.28
CA GLY A 298 -0.38 -7.32 12.70
C GLY A 298 -1.35 -6.16 12.86
N ILE A 299 -0.98 -5.14 13.62
CA ILE A 299 -1.86 -3.97 13.80
C ILE A 299 -1.86 -3.03 12.60
N GLY A 300 -0.98 -3.27 11.60
CA GLY A 300 -0.93 -2.46 10.39
C GLY A 300 0.32 -2.71 9.55
N HIS A 301 0.41 -1.98 8.45
CA HIS A 301 1.47 -2.06 7.46
C HIS A 301 1.80 -0.67 6.89
N GLY A 302 2.87 -0.57 6.10
CA GLY A 302 3.15 0.63 5.31
C GLY A 302 2.18 0.75 4.14
N ILE A 303 1.89 1.98 3.72
CA ILE A 303 0.98 2.27 2.60
C ILE A 303 1.54 3.37 1.70
N GLY A 304 1.23 3.30 0.41
CA GLY A 304 1.71 4.27 -0.57
C GLY A 304 1.35 3.90 -2.01
N LEU A 305 2.36 3.62 -2.84
CA LEU A 305 2.16 3.08 -4.20
C LEU A 305 1.70 1.63 -4.20
N GLU A 306 1.90 0.92 -3.11
CA GLU A 306 1.38 -0.41 -2.86
C GLU A 306 0.53 -0.39 -1.60
N VAL A 307 -0.51 -1.23 -1.54
CA VAL A 307 -1.36 -1.37 -0.34
C VAL A 307 -0.49 -1.82 0.83
N HIS A 308 0.36 -2.83 0.60
CA HIS A 308 1.32 -3.32 1.60
C HIS A 308 2.73 -2.89 1.19
N GLU A 309 3.21 -1.79 1.74
CA GLU A 309 4.60 -1.37 1.57
C GLU A 309 5.52 -2.19 2.48
N LEU A 310 6.61 -2.73 1.91
CA LEU A 310 7.44 -3.76 2.56
C LEU A 310 8.19 -3.28 3.80
N CYS A 311 8.64 -2.03 3.83
CA CYS A 311 9.59 -1.55 4.84
C CYS A 311 8.99 -1.03 6.15
N THR A 312 7.67 -1.05 6.36
CA THR A 312 7.02 -0.50 7.57
C THR A 312 5.96 -1.40 8.20
N PRO A 313 6.23 -2.69 8.48
CA PRO A 313 5.22 -3.51 9.11
C PRO A 313 5.04 -3.13 10.59
N ALA A 314 3.84 -2.68 10.98
CA ALA A 314 3.44 -2.56 12.38
C ALA A 314 3.00 -3.95 12.90
N MET A 315 3.98 -4.78 13.23
CA MET A 315 3.80 -6.18 13.60
C MET A 315 4.51 -6.54 14.91
N PRO A 316 4.11 -7.63 15.60
CA PRO A 316 4.68 -8.01 16.91
C PRO A 316 6.20 -8.19 16.93
N TYR A 317 6.82 -8.45 15.79
CA TYR A 317 8.26 -8.70 15.65
C TYR A 317 9.01 -7.60 14.89
N SER A 318 8.32 -6.57 14.42
CA SER A 318 8.94 -5.49 13.63
C SER A 318 9.93 -4.68 14.46
N LYS A 319 11.12 -4.51 13.92
CA LYS A 319 12.19 -3.65 14.47
C LYS A 319 12.35 -2.35 13.69
N GLU A 320 11.54 -2.15 12.64
CA GLU A 320 11.58 -0.93 11.83
C GLU A 320 11.24 0.27 12.72
N VAL A 321 12.14 1.26 12.72
CA VAL A 321 11.98 2.49 13.50
C VAL A 321 11.22 3.50 12.66
N MET A 322 10.09 3.96 13.18
CA MET A 322 9.26 4.96 12.53
C MET A 322 10.00 6.29 12.39
N LYS A 323 9.84 6.91 11.24
CA LYS A 323 10.41 8.22 10.90
C LYS A 323 9.30 9.14 10.40
N ASN A 324 9.54 10.44 10.50
CA ASN A 324 8.63 11.43 9.93
C ASN A 324 8.38 11.16 8.44
N ASN A 325 7.15 11.38 8.02
CA ASN A 325 6.63 11.16 6.66
C ASN A 325 6.55 9.68 6.23
N MET A 326 6.65 8.72 7.15
CA MET A 326 6.14 7.38 6.90
C MET A 326 4.62 7.37 7.02
N ALA A 327 3.94 6.67 6.12
CA ALA A 327 2.50 6.43 6.19
C ALA A 327 2.26 4.93 6.46
N ILE A 328 1.40 4.64 7.44
CA ILE A 328 1.05 3.28 7.85
C ILE A 328 -0.45 3.17 8.09
N THR A 329 -0.99 1.95 8.05
CA THR A 329 -2.32 1.65 8.59
C THR A 329 -2.25 1.34 10.07
N VAL A 330 -3.36 1.55 10.80
CA VAL A 330 -3.56 1.09 12.17
C VAL A 330 -4.94 0.47 12.27
N GLU A 331 -5.01 -0.87 12.28
CA GLU A 331 -6.18 -1.69 11.97
C GLU A 331 -6.43 -2.86 12.94
N PRO A 332 -6.43 -2.70 14.25
CA PRO A 332 -6.73 -3.81 15.15
C PRO A 332 -8.11 -4.40 14.87
N GLY A 333 -8.25 -5.72 15.08
CA GLY A 333 -9.53 -6.41 14.94
C GLY A 333 -9.76 -7.49 16.00
N ILE A 334 -11.02 -7.80 16.24
CA ILE A 334 -11.46 -8.96 17.05
C ILE A 334 -12.44 -9.76 16.19
N TYR A 335 -12.15 -11.04 15.98
CA TYR A 335 -12.87 -11.92 15.09
C TYR A 335 -13.42 -13.13 15.88
N LEU A 336 -14.73 -13.09 16.22
CA LEU A 336 -15.40 -14.14 16.99
C LEU A 336 -15.94 -15.21 16.03
N PRO A 337 -15.40 -16.43 16.02
CA PRO A 337 -15.82 -17.49 15.09
C PRO A 337 -17.35 -17.69 15.08
N ASP A 338 -17.91 -17.75 13.87
CA ASP A 338 -19.36 -17.98 13.60
C ASP A 338 -20.32 -16.91 14.16
N ARG A 339 -19.81 -15.83 14.76
CA ARG A 339 -20.63 -14.78 15.36
C ARG A 339 -20.49 -13.44 14.64
N GLY A 340 -19.26 -13.02 14.35
CA GLY A 340 -18.95 -11.77 13.70
C GLY A 340 -17.60 -11.23 14.09
N GLY A 341 -17.28 -10.04 13.63
CA GLY A 341 -16.02 -9.38 13.94
C GLY A 341 -16.11 -7.87 13.83
N VAL A 342 -15.08 -7.23 14.32
CA VAL A 342 -14.86 -5.78 14.24
C VAL A 342 -13.44 -5.53 13.80
N ARG A 343 -13.26 -4.66 12.81
CA ARG A 343 -11.99 -3.99 12.49
C ARG A 343 -12.27 -2.48 12.35
N ILE A 344 -11.39 -1.67 12.89
CA ILE A 344 -11.41 -0.20 12.74
C ILE A 344 -10.02 0.22 12.33
N GLU A 345 -9.91 0.90 11.21
CA GLU A 345 -8.66 1.22 10.57
C GLU A 345 -8.61 2.65 10.06
N ASP A 346 -7.45 3.24 10.17
CA ASP A 346 -7.10 4.50 9.54
C ASP A 346 -5.71 4.48 8.95
N ASP A 347 -5.54 5.21 7.85
CA ASP A 347 -4.24 5.65 7.35
C ASP A 347 -3.68 6.73 8.26
N VAL A 348 -2.45 6.52 8.75
CA VAL A 348 -1.78 7.38 9.73
C VAL A 348 -0.41 7.82 9.20
N LEU A 349 -0.20 9.13 9.14
CA LEU A 349 1.08 9.72 8.83
C LEU A 349 1.89 9.91 10.12
N ILE A 350 3.11 9.36 10.13
CA ILE A 350 4.05 9.52 11.24
C ILE A 350 4.59 10.96 11.22
N LYS A 351 4.37 11.66 12.29
CA LYS A 351 4.98 12.96 12.58
C LYS A 351 5.62 12.89 13.97
N ASP A 352 6.56 13.74 14.28
CA ASP A 352 7.37 13.75 15.51
C ASP A 352 6.67 13.11 16.73
N ASN A 353 5.96 13.90 17.51
CA ASN A 353 5.22 13.43 18.69
C ASN A 353 3.68 13.42 18.48
N HIS A 354 3.23 13.66 17.26
CA HIS A 354 1.79 13.79 16.95
C HIS A 354 1.48 13.04 15.66
N PRO A 355 1.04 11.77 15.72
CA PRO A 355 0.57 11.06 14.55
C PRO A 355 -0.62 11.82 13.93
N TYR A 356 -0.63 11.91 12.61
CA TYR A 356 -1.72 12.54 11.90
C TYR A 356 -2.61 11.48 11.24
N VAL A 357 -3.84 11.38 11.70
CA VAL A 357 -4.86 10.49 11.09
C VAL A 357 -5.33 11.14 9.79
N MET A 358 -5.03 10.51 8.66
CA MET A 358 -5.36 11.01 7.34
C MET A 358 -6.82 10.72 6.95
N SER A 359 -7.37 9.59 7.39
CA SER A 359 -8.74 9.14 7.10
C SER A 359 -9.75 9.73 8.10
N GLN A 360 -10.32 10.89 7.76
CA GLN A 360 -11.25 11.68 8.60
C GLN A 360 -12.68 11.13 8.56
N LEU A 361 -12.88 9.85 8.94
CA LEU A 361 -14.22 9.24 9.03
C LEU A 361 -14.63 8.98 10.49
N PRO A 362 -15.90 9.28 10.88
CA PRO A 362 -16.40 9.00 12.23
C PRO A 362 -16.22 7.52 12.63
N LYS A 363 -15.82 7.31 13.88
CA LYS A 363 -15.62 5.97 14.47
C LYS A 363 -15.82 5.92 15.98
N ASP A 364 -16.00 7.09 16.63
CA ASP A 364 -16.09 7.15 18.11
C ASP A 364 -17.31 6.45 18.66
N GLU A 365 -18.34 6.26 17.85
CA GLU A 365 -19.55 5.52 18.17
C GLU A 365 -19.83 4.50 17.07
N LEU A 366 -20.40 3.34 17.45
CA LEU A 366 -20.88 2.36 16.48
C LEU A 366 -22.03 2.97 15.68
N LEU A 367 -21.81 3.16 14.37
CA LEU A 367 -22.85 3.66 13.48
C LEU A 367 -23.93 2.58 13.29
N ILE A 368 -25.17 2.92 13.63
CA ILE A 368 -26.35 2.05 13.45
C ILE A 368 -27.14 2.57 12.24
N LEU A 369 -27.32 1.71 11.25
CA LEU A 369 -28.09 1.94 10.03
C LEU A 369 -29.53 1.44 10.17
#